data_a3a254d73f7bf7fa6d2cd7eff4bee195
#
_entry.id   a3a254d73f7bf7fa6d2cd7eff4bee195
#
_cell.length_a   1.000
_cell.length_b   1.000
_cell.length_c   1.000
_cell.angle_alpha   90.00
_cell.angle_beta   90.00
_cell.angle_gamma   90.00
#
_symmetry.space_group_name_H-M   'P 1'
#
loop_
_entity.id
_entity.type
_entity.pdbx_description
1 polymer ?
#
loop_
_entity_poly.entity_id
_entity_poly.type
_entity_poly.pdbx_seq_one_letter_code
_entity_poly.pdbx_strand_id
1 'polypeptide(L)'
;FHQMQNTCLLLSLILLKETVNLNKLKNHVGSILGNTETLAASHYRRLTRYFDDGRNHQWLWKLLLSYAIKQLIETLDRRTGGKYLVMDGTSWNFGLTKFHFLTLSVLFKGVSSPIFWIELSKKGHSNLNERKALIKMAGLLYDLRGMTLLADREYKGRAWFEFLDNRGIFFAIRLALGDYKKEVTGGIVYSHLCKKARKGLR
;
A
#
# COMPACT_ATOMS: atom_id res chain seq x y z
N PHE A 1 15.92 10.81 19.97
CA PHE A 1 17.07 9.90 19.91
C PHE A 1 16.66 8.42 20.19
N HIS A 2 16.00 8.12 21.31
CA HIS A 2 15.57 6.76 21.66
C HIS A 2 14.63 6.08 20.64
N GLN A 3 13.77 6.85 20.00
CA GLN A 3 12.84 6.31 18.99
C GLN A 3 13.59 5.78 17.77
N MET A 4 14.57 6.55 17.27
CA MET A 4 15.41 6.14 16.15
C MET A 4 16.20 4.87 16.47
N GLN A 5 16.81 4.81 17.65
CA GLN A 5 17.55 3.62 18.09
C GLN A 5 16.67 2.38 18.14
N ASN A 6 15.45 2.50 18.69
CA ASN A 6 14.51 1.38 18.75
C ASN A 6 14.00 0.96 17.36
N THR A 7 13.82 1.90 16.45
CA THR A 7 13.46 1.61 15.05
C THR A 7 14.61 0.87 14.35
N CYS A 8 15.83 1.35 14.44
CA CYS A 8 16.99 0.69 13.86
C CYS A 8 17.18 -0.70 14.44
N LEU A 9 17.05 -0.86 15.76
CA LEU A 9 17.11 -2.16 16.42
C LEU A 9 16.07 -3.14 15.88
N LEU A 10 14.80 -2.69 15.79
CA LEU A 10 13.72 -3.52 15.30
C LEU A 10 13.92 -3.94 13.84
N LEU A 11 14.31 -3.00 12.99
CA LEU A 11 14.61 -3.29 11.57
C LEU A 11 15.78 -4.28 11.45
N SER A 12 16.87 -4.08 12.21
CA SER A 12 18.01 -4.98 12.22
C SER A 12 17.61 -6.41 12.67
N LEU A 13 16.78 -6.50 13.70
CA LEU A 13 16.26 -7.79 14.18
C LEU A 13 15.43 -8.51 13.11
N ILE A 14 14.50 -7.79 12.47
CA ILE A 14 13.63 -8.35 11.42
C ILE A 14 14.46 -8.84 10.23
N LEU A 15 15.41 -8.04 9.76
CA LEU A 15 16.26 -8.37 8.62
C LEU A 15 17.19 -9.56 8.93
N LEU A 16 17.81 -9.59 10.12
CA LEU A 16 18.75 -10.66 10.51
C LEU A 16 18.06 -11.99 10.84
N LYS A 17 16.80 -11.94 11.30
CA LYS A 17 16.08 -13.13 11.77
C LYS A 17 14.93 -13.54 10.84
N GLU A 18 14.71 -12.79 9.78
CA GLU A 18 13.67 -13.04 8.76
C GLU A 18 12.29 -13.33 9.38
N THR A 19 11.98 -12.64 10.49
CA THR A 19 10.72 -12.83 11.21
C THR A 19 10.22 -11.51 11.80
N VAL A 20 8.90 -11.33 11.84
CA VAL A 20 8.23 -10.22 12.54
C VAL A 20 7.66 -10.63 13.91
N ASN A 21 7.89 -11.87 14.32
CA ASN A 21 7.37 -12.40 15.59
C ASN A 21 8.19 -11.85 16.76
N LEU A 22 7.65 -10.88 17.49
CA LEU A 22 8.33 -10.21 18.62
C LEU A 22 8.78 -11.19 19.71
N ASN A 23 8.03 -12.27 19.91
CA ASN A 23 8.40 -13.29 20.91
C ASN A 23 9.65 -14.08 20.51
N LYS A 24 9.90 -14.25 19.22
CA LYS A 24 11.16 -14.80 18.70
C LYS A 24 12.27 -13.76 18.75
N LEU A 25 11.98 -12.52 18.32
CA LEU A 25 12.95 -11.43 18.24
C LEU A 25 13.53 -11.04 19.61
N LYS A 26 12.76 -11.12 20.69
CA LYS A 26 13.22 -10.75 22.05
C LYS A 26 14.50 -11.44 22.48
N ASN A 27 14.72 -12.68 22.02
CA ASN A 27 15.89 -13.48 22.40
C ASN A 27 17.19 -13.00 21.75
N HIS A 28 17.10 -12.14 20.74
CA HIS A 28 18.22 -11.64 19.96
C HIS A 28 18.54 -10.15 20.22
N VAL A 29 17.70 -9.46 21.00
CA VAL A 29 17.89 -8.04 21.33
C VAL A 29 19.19 -7.81 22.07
N GLY A 30 19.49 -8.65 23.07
CA GLY A 30 20.69 -8.53 23.89
C GLY A 30 21.99 -8.63 23.07
N SER A 31 22.05 -9.55 22.11
CA SER A 31 23.22 -9.72 21.25
C SER A 31 23.48 -8.51 20.36
N ILE A 32 22.42 -7.87 19.83
CA ILE A 32 22.58 -6.66 18.99
C ILE A 32 22.96 -5.43 19.82
N LEU A 33 22.45 -5.34 21.07
CA LEU A 33 22.76 -4.22 21.96
C LEU A 33 24.06 -4.39 22.73
N GLY A 34 24.72 -5.53 22.64
CA GLY A 34 25.90 -5.86 23.47
C GLY A 34 25.55 -6.02 24.96
N ASN A 35 24.30 -6.27 25.30
CA ASN A 35 23.81 -6.43 26.66
C ASN A 35 23.09 -7.78 26.81
N THR A 36 23.84 -8.79 27.23
CA THR A 36 23.35 -10.17 27.39
C THR A 36 22.76 -10.44 28.79
N GLU A 37 22.95 -9.53 29.74
CA GLU A 37 22.47 -9.71 31.12
C GLU A 37 20.98 -9.38 31.27
N THR A 38 20.41 -8.60 30.33
CA THR A 38 19.00 -8.22 30.38
C THR A 38 18.10 -9.39 30.00
N LEU A 39 17.11 -9.68 30.84
CA LEU A 39 16.15 -10.76 30.61
C LEU A 39 15.35 -10.58 29.32
N ALA A 40 15.11 -11.69 28.60
CA ALA A 40 14.32 -11.70 27.37
C ALA A 40 12.90 -11.11 27.55
N ALA A 41 12.29 -11.23 28.75
CA ALA A 41 11.02 -10.61 29.07
C ALA A 41 11.09 -9.08 29.05
N SER A 42 12.20 -8.48 29.50
CA SER A 42 12.41 -7.03 29.44
C SER A 42 12.61 -6.55 28.00
N HIS A 43 13.31 -7.33 27.19
CA HIS A 43 13.43 -7.07 25.76
C HIS A 43 12.07 -7.15 25.03
N TYR A 44 11.23 -8.13 25.39
CA TYR A 44 9.87 -8.21 24.84
C TYR A 44 9.04 -6.97 25.18
N ARG A 45 9.07 -6.51 26.45
CA ARG A 45 8.40 -5.29 26.87
C ARG A 45 8.93 -4.04 26.14
N ARG A 46 10.22 -3.98 25.83
CA ARG A 46 10.81 -2.89 25.06
C ARG A 46 10.25 -2.87 23.63
N LEU A 47 10.17 -4.02 22.98
CA LEU A 47 9.62 -4.14 21.62
C LEU A 47 8.13 -3.81 21.58
N THR A 48 7.32 -4.30 22.54
CA THR A 48 5.87 -4.00 22.59
C THR A 48 5.62 -2.52 22.84
N ARG A 49 6.31 -1.89 23.81
CA ARG A 49 6.20 -0.45 24.05
C ARG A 49 6.51 0.41 22.82
N TYR A 50 7.41 -0.06 21.95
CA TYR A 50 7.68 0.63 20.69
C TYR A 50 6.42 0.74 19.83
N PHE A 51 5.62 -0.32 19.72
CA PHE A 51 4.37 -0.31 18.97
C PHE A 51 3.21 0.37 19.67
N ASP A 52 3.22 0.41 21.00
CA ASP A 52 2.18 1.08 21.80
C ASP A 52 2.32 2.62 21.75
N ASP A 53 3.50 3.14 21.44
CA ASP A 53 3.73 4.59 21.33
C ASP A 53 3.40 5.11 19.91
N GLY A 54 2.24 5.74 19.78
CA GLY A 54 1.76 6.30 18.49
C GLY A 54 2.73 7.32 17.85
N ARG A 55 3.65 7.93 18.63
CA ARG A 55 4.68 8.83 18.09
C ARG A 55 5.68 8.09 17.21
N ASN A 56 5.96 6.82 17.54
CA ASN A 56 6.86 5.98 16.75
C ASN A 56 6.32 5.70 15.35
N HIS A 57 4.99 5.51 15.24
CA HIS A 57 4.33 5.28 13.96
C HIS A 57 4.42 6.52 13.07
N GLN A 58 4.16 7.71 13.63
CA GLN A 58 4.26 8.96 12.87
C GLN A 58 5.69 9.22 12.40
N TRP A 59 6.68 8.94 13.25
CA TRP A 59 8.08 9.13 12.92
C TRP A 59 8.55 8.16 11.82
N LEU A 60 8.19 6.87 11.93
CA LEU A 60 8.51 5.86 10.93
C LEU A 60 7.94 6.23 9.55
N TRP A 61 6.67 6.65 9.51
CA TRP A 61 6.02 7.08 8.29
C TRP A 61 6.65 8.35 7.68
N LYS A 62 6.80 9.38 8.48
CA LYS A 62 7.23 10.70 7.98
C LYS A 62 8.69 10.74 7.55
N LEU A 63 9.56 10.03 8.21
CA LEU A 63 11.02 10.14 7.97
C LEU A 63 11.60 9.00 7.14
N LEU A 64 11.29 7.76 7.44
CA LEU A 64 11.92 6.62 6.78
C LEU A 64 11.13 6.13 5.58
N LEU A 65 9.86 5.77 5.77
CA LEU A 65 9.08 5.15 4.71
C LEU A 65 8.74 6.13 3.60
N SER A 66 8.34 7.37 3.93
CA SER A 66 8.02 8.37 2.91
C SER A 66 9.25 8.71 2.05
N TYR A 67 10.43 8.83 2.67
CA TYR A 67 11.67 9.08 1.94
C TYR A 67 12.06 7.88 1.07
N ALA A 68 12.09 6.68 1.62
CA ALA A 68 12.45 5.46 0.88
C ALA A 68 11.50 5.19 -0.29
N ILE A 69 10.20 5.38 -0.07
CA ILE A 69 9.16 5.21 -1.11
C ILE A 69 9.31 6.31 -2.18
N LYS A 70 9.60 7.55 -1.79
CA LYS A 70 9.85 8.63 -2.75
C LYS A 70 11.04 8.30 -3.65
N GLN A 71 12.15 7.85 -3.08
CA GLN A 71 13.32 7.40 -3.84
C GLN A 71 12.98 6.21 -4.76
N LEU A 72 12.17 5.27 -4.30
CA LEU A 72 11.69 4.16 -5.11
C LEU A 72 10.89 4.67 -6.31
N ILE A 73 9.91 5.56 -6.10
CA ILE A 73 9.07 6.13 -7.16
C ILE A 73 9.92 6.90 -8.20
N GLU A 74 10.89 7.68 -7.75
CA GLU A 74 11.82 8.42 -8.62
C GLU A 74 12.70 7.46 -9.44
N THR A 75 13.11 6.33 -8.85
CA THR A 75 13.92 5.31 -9.53
C THR A 75 13.10 4.53 -10.57
N LEU A 76 11.81 4.34 -10.36
CA LEU A 76 10.90 3.65 -11.29
C LEU A 76 10.81 4.36 -12.64
N ASP A 77 10.81 5.69 -12.63
CA ASP A 77 10.68 6.51 -13.84
C ASP A 77 11.78 6.26 -14.86
N ARG A 78 12.96 5.94 -14.36
CA ARG A 78 14.17 5.77 -15.19
C ARG A 78 14.32 4.37 -15.80
N ARG A 79 13.65 3.34 -15.24
CA ARG A 79 13.96 1.93 -15.55
C ARG A 79 12.81 1.11 -16.14
N THR A 80 11.57 1.52 -15.99
CA THR A 80 10.41 0.64 -16.26
C THR A 80 9.46 1.13 -17.33
N GLY A 81 9.70 2.31 -17.93
CA GLY A 81 8.82 2.86 -18.98
C GLY A 81 7.42 3.23 -18.53
N GLY A 82 7.13 3.16 -17.23
CA GLY A 82 5.84 3.58 -16.64
C GLY A 82 5.79 3.36 -15.14
N LYS A 83 5.03 4.23 -14.46
CA LYS A 83 4.77 4.13 -13.03
C LYS A 83 3.38 3.56 -12.82
N TYR A 84 3.31 2.39 -12.23
CA TYR A 84 2.04 1.72 -11.97
C TYR A 84 1.73 1.69 -10.49
N LEU A 85 0.51 2.08 -10.16
CA LEU A 85 -0.12 1.92 -8.83
C LEU A 85 -1.05 0.72 -8.87
N VAL A 86 -1.15 0.00 -7.77
CA VAL A 86 -2.13 -1.07 -7.58
C VAL A 86 -2.99 -0.71 -6.38
N MET A 87 -4.31 -0.73 -6.56
CA MET A 87 -5.26 -0.58 -5.45
C MET A 87 -5.95 -1.91 -5.21
N ASP A 88 -5.88 -2.37 -3.96
CA ASP A 88 -6.48 -3.63 -3.56
C ASP A 88 -6.98 -3.61 -2.11
N GLY A 89 -7.99 -4.43 -1.84
CA GLY A 89 -8.55 -4.66 -0.51
C GLY A 89 -8.02 -5.95 0.09
N THR A 90 -7.36 -5.86 1.25
CA THR A 90 -6.81 -7.03 1.95
C THR A 90 -7.51 -7.22 3.30
N SER A 91 -7.93 -8.45 3.59
CA SER A 91 -8.52 -8.79 4.88
C SER A 91 -7.64 -9.76 5.64
N TRP A 92 -7.37 -9.47 6.89
CA TRP A 92 -6.62 -10.32 7.79
C TRP A 92 -7.45 -10.68 9.02
N ASN A 93 -7.28 -11.92 9.50
CA ASN A 93 -7.82 -12.37 10.78
C ASN A 93 -6.66 -12.52 11.77
N PHE A 94 -6.76 -11.86 12.90
CA PHE A 94 -5.85 -12.03 14.01
C PHE A 94 -6.64 -12.49 15.24
N GLY A 95 -6.64 -13.77 15.49
CA GLY A 95 -7.55 -14.39 16.45
C GLY A 95 -9.01 -14.18 16.05
N LEU A 96 -9.80 -13.59 16.93
CA LEU A 96 -11.20 -13.23 16.68
C LEU A 96 -11.37 -11.87 15.99
N THR A 97 -10.31 -11.08 15.91
CA THR A 97 -10.34 -9.74 15.31
C THR A 97 -10.09 -9.82 13.81
N LYS A 98 -10.96 -9.18 13.06
CA LYS A 98 -10.85 -9.07 11.59
C LYS A 98 -10.44 -7.65 11.22
N PHE A 99 -9.36 -7.54 10.49
CA PHE A 99 -8.89 -6.29 9.91
C PHE A 99 -9.17 -6.27 8.42
N HIS A 100 -9.60 -5.15 7.92
CA HIS A 100 -9.79 -4.94 6.50
C HIS A 100 -9.08 -3.66 6.09
N PHE A 101 -8.13 -3.77 5.16
CA PHE A 101 -7.32 -2.65 4.70
C PHE A 101 -7.57 -2.40 3.22
N LEU A 102 -7.70 -1.14 2.85
CA LEU A 102 -7.59 -0.69 1.48
C LEU A 102 -6.16 -0.20 1.28
N THR A 103 -5.42 -0.83 0.38
CA THR A 103 -4.00 -0.57 0.15
C THR A 103 -3.78 0.11 -1.21
N LEU A 104 -2.82 1.01 -1.24
CA LEU A 104 -2.22 1.55 -2.45
C LEU A 104 -0.77 1.10 -2.51
N SER A 105 -0.40 0.43 -3.57
CA SER A 105 0.94 -0.12 -3.76
C SER A 105 1.56 0.43 -5.04
N VAL A 106 2.88 0.42 -5.11
CA VAL A 106 3.64 0.69 -6.32
C VAL A 106 4.13 -0.64 -6.91
N LEU A 107 4.02 -0.82 -8.22
CA LEU A 107 4.50 -2.01 -8.90
C LEU A 107 5.95 -1.82 -9.34
N PHE A 108 6.84 -2.72 -8.90
CA PHE A 108 8.25 -2.73 -9.26
C PHE A 108 8.72 -4.15 -9.59
N LYS A 109 9.19 -4.38 -10.81
CA LYS A 109 9.70 -5.69 -11.27
C LYS A 109 8.76 -6.86 -10.98
N GLY A 110 7.45 -6.66 -11.15
CA GLY A 110 6.44 -7.68 -10.89
C GLY A 110 6.05 -7.83 -9.41
N VAL A 111 6.66 -7.08 -8.51
CA VAL A 111 6.33 -7.07 -7.07
C VAL A 111 5.53 -5.81 -6.74
N SER A 112 4.43 -5.97 -6.02
CA SER A 112 3.60 -4.88 -5.51
C SER A 112 4.04 -4.53 -4.09
N SER A 113 4.55 -3.30 -3.92
CA SER A 113 5.03 -2.79 -2.61
C SER A 113 4.06 -1.76 -2.07
N PRO A 114 3.42 -1.98 -0.90
CA PRO A 114 2.50 -1.02 -0.31
C PRO A 114 3.19 0.31 -0.01
N ILE A 115 2.56 1.41 -0.44
CA ILE A 115 3.04 2.78 -0.19
C ILE A 115 2.12 3.55 0.75
N PHE A 116 0.84 3.19 0.78
CA PHE A 116 -0.14 3.76 1.69
C PHE A 116 -1.30 2.79 1.91
N TRP A 117 -1.95 2.86 3.08
CA TRP A 117 -3.16 2.09 3.38
C TRP A 117 -4.05 2.82 4.37
N ILE A 118 -5.32 2.45 4.37
CA ILE A 118 -6.30 2.83 5.39
C ILE A 118 -7.01 1.58 5.90
N GLU A 119 -7.26 1.54 7.19
CA GLU A 119 -8.11 0.52 7.78
C GLU A 119 -9.57 0.88 7.53
N LEU A 120 -10.34 -0.10 7.08
CA LEU A 120 -11.79 0.03 6.89
C LEU A 120 -12.50 -0.59 8.09
N SER A 121 -13.32 0.20 8.77
CA SER A 121 -14.08 -0.24 9.97
C SER A 121 -15.25 -1.19 9.65
N LYS A 122 -15.38 -1.65 8.39
CA LYS A 122 -16.47 -2.49 7.91
C LYS A 122 -15.93 -3.69 7.14
N LYS A 123 -16.77 -4.73 7.01
CA LYS A 123 -16.54 -5.85 6.10
C LYS A 123 -16.96 -5.47 4.67
N GLY A 124 -16.30 -6.08 3.68
CA GLY A 124 -16.67 -5.96 2.27
C GLY A 124 -15.90 -4.86 1.53
N HIS A 125 -16.48 -4.42 0.41
CA HIS A 125 -15.78 -3.52 -0.52
C HIS A 125 -15.69 -2.09 0.00
N SER A 126 -14.63 -1.40 -0.40
CA SER A 126 -14.45 0.03 -0.14
C SER A 126 -15.51 0.85 -0.89
N ASN A 127 -15.98 1.92 -0.27
CA ASN A 127 -16.84 2.90 -0.93
C ASN A 127 -16.03 3.99 -1.64
N LEU A 128 -16.71 4.84 -2.39
CA LEU A 128 -16.09 5.93 -3.16
C LEU A 128 -15.30 6.91 -2.28
N ASN A 129 -15.83 7.24 -1.09
CA ASN A 129 -15.18 8.20 -0.19
C ASN A 129 -13.90 7.64 0.40
N GLU A 130 -13.88 6.37 0.77
CA GLU A 130 -12.69 5.66 1.25
C GLU A 130 -11.59 5.60 0.18
N ARG A 131 -11.95 5.29 -1.06
CA ARG A 131 -11.01 5.30 -2.20
C ARG A 131 -10.43 6.70 -2.45
N LYS A 132 -11.30 7.72 -2.44
CA LYS A 132 -10.88 9.13 -2.57
C LYS A 132 -9.98 9.55 -1.41
N ALA A 133 -10.28 9.13 -0.18
CA ALA A 133 -9.47 9.43 0.99
C ALA A 133 -8.06 8.81 0.86
N LEU A 134 -7.97 7.54 0.47
CA LEU A 134 -6.68 6.85 0.26
C LEU A 134 -5.80 7.62 -0.73
N ILE A 135 -6.34 7.96 -1.92
CA ILE A 135 -5.58 8.70 -2.95
C ILE A 135 -5.21 10.11 -2.48
N LYS A 136 -6.14 10.82 -1.80
CA LYS A 136 -5.85 12.16 -1.26
C LYS A 136 -4.71 12.13 -0.25
N MET A 137 -4.74 11.20 0.69
CA MET A 137 -3.73 11.07 1.74
C MET A 137 -2.39 10.62 1.17
N ALA A 138 -2.37 9.64 0.27
CA ALA A 138 -1.15 9.23 -0.43
C ALA A 138 -0.57 10.40 -1.26
N GLY A 139 -1.41 11.20 -1.91
CA GLY A 139 -1.01 12.38 -2.69
C GLY A 139 -0.44 13.53 -1.86
N LEU A 140 -0.59 13.54 -0.53
CA LEU A 140 0.13 14.46 0.36
C LEU A 140 1.60 14.08 0.55
N LEU A 141 1.93 12.81 0.34
CA LEU A 141 3.27 12.27 0.54
C LEU A 141 4.02 12.07 -0.77
N TYR A 142 3.31 11.73 -1.84
CA TYR A 142 3.87 11.33 -3.13
C TYR A 142 3.18 12.05 -4.29
N ASP A 143 3.94 12.41 -5.32
CA ASP A 143 3.34 12.88 -6.58
C ASP A 143 2.84 11.66 -7.38
N LEU A 144 1.52 11.52 -7.43
CA LEU A 144 0.84 10.44 -8.14
C LEU A 144 0.46 10.79 -9.57
N ARG A 145 0.70 12.03 -10.03
CA ARG A 145 0.36 12.49 -11.38
C ARG A 145 1.17 11.74 -12.43
N GLY A 146 0.52 11.42 -13.54
CA GLY A 146 1.13 10.65 -14.63
C GLY A 146 1.31 9.16 -14.32
N MET A 147 0.95 8.70 -13.11
CA MET A 147 0.98 7.27 -12.78
C MET A 147 -0.30 6.59 -13.26
N THR A 148 -0.22 5.29 -13.56
CA THR A 148 -1.37 4.48 -13.97
C THR A 148 -1.86 3.59 -12.84
N LEU A 149 -3.07 3.82 -12.37
CA LEU A 149 -3.73 2.99 -11.35
C LEU A 149 -4.30 1.72 -11.98
N LEU A 150 -3.83 0.58 -11.50
CA LEU A 150 -4.36 -0.75 -11.81
C LEU A 150 -5.29 -1.18 -10.69
N ALA A 151 -6.50 -1.60 -11.02
CA ALA A 151 -7.44 -2.08 -10.02
C ALA A 151 -8.45 -3.07 -10.62
N ASP A 152 -9.04 -3.92 -9.78
CA ASP A 152 -10.06 -4.88 -10.21
C ASP A 152 -11.43 -4.20 -10.40
N ARG A 153 -12.38 -4.95 -10.93
CA ARG A 153 -13.75 -4.55 -11.29
C ARG A 153 -14.57 -3.91 -10.17
N GLU A 154 -14.21 -4.14 -8.92
CA GLU A 154 -14.90 -3.53 -7.78
C GLU A 154 -14.66 -2.00 -7.70
N TYR A 155 -13.53 -1.54 -8.24
CA TYR A 155 -13.13 -0.11 -8.23
C TYR A 155 -13.67 0.67 -9.42
N LYS A 156 -14.84 0.31 -9.93
CA LYS A 156 -15.52 0.99 -11.04
C LYS A 156 -16.41 2.13 -10.56
N GLY A 157 -16.77 3.02 -11.49
CA GLY A 157 -17.77 4.06 -11.32
C GLY A 157 -17.34 5.40 -11.88
N ARG A 158 -18.31 6.10 -12.54
CA ARG A 158 -18.06 7.37 -13.22
C ARG A 158 -17.41 8.42 -12.32
N ALA A 159 -17.98 8.64 -11.13
CA ALA A 159 -17.46 9.62 -10.18
C ALA A 159 -16.06 9.27 -9.62
N TRP A 160 -15.65 8.01 -9.70
CA TRP A 160 -14.30 7.55 -9.39
C TRP A 160 -13.34 7.87 -10.54
N PHE A 161 -13.73 7.60 -11.77
CA PHE A 161 -12.92 7.86 -12.96
C PHE A 161 -12.68 9.36 -13.15
N GLU A 162 -13.73 10.17 -13.03
CA GLU A 162 -13.64 11.64 -13.04
C GLU A 162 -12.71 12.17 -11.93
N PHE A 163 -12.74 11.56 -10.75
CA PHE A 163 -11.84 11.93 -9.65
C PHE A 163 -10.39 11.65 -9.95
N LEU A 164 -10.07 10.50 -10.57
CA LEU A 164 -8.70 10.14 -10.97
C LEU A 164 -8.20 11.06 -12.09
N ASP A 165 -9.03 11.26 -13.11
CA ASP A 165 -8.71 12.10 -14.26
C ASP A 165 -8.41 13.54 -13.83
N ASN A 166 -9.27 14.15 -13.00
CA ASN A 166 -9.06 15.48 -12.42
C ASN A 166 -7.76 15.61 -11.59
N ARG A 167 -7.13 14.51 -11.23
CA ARG A 167 -5.84 14.47 -10.52
C ARG A 167 -4.65 14.10 -11.41
N GLY A 168 -4.89 13.93 -12.70
CA GLY A 168 -3.88 13.51 -13.67
C GLY A 168 -3.37 12.08 -13.40
N ILE A 169 -4.19 11.21 -12.81
CA ILE A 169 -3.88 9.80 -12.58
C ILE A 169 -4.57 8.99 -13.67
N PHE A 170 -3.79 8.34 -14.50
CA PHE A 170 -4.31 7.38 -15.47
C PHE A 170 -4.82 6.13 -14.77
N PHE A 171 -5.70 5.37 -15.39
CA PHE A 171 -6.20 4.14 -14.81
C PHE A 171 -6.48 3.06 -15.84
N ALA A 172 -6.24 1.81 -15.44
CA ALA A 172 -6.62 0.61 -16.15
C ALA A 172 -7.37 -0.30 -15.16
N ILE A 173 -8.70 -0.27 -15.23
CA ILE A 173 -9.60 -0.96 -14.32
C ILE A 173 -10.37 -2.03 -15.09
N ARG A 174 -10.34 -3.25 -14.57
CA ARG A 174 -11.07 -4.37 -15.15
C ARG A 174 -12.57 -4.13 -15.02
N LEU A 175 -13.30 -4.21 -16.13
CA LEU A 175 -14.75 -4.11 -16.15
C LEU A 175 -15.39 -5.46 -16.46
N ALA A 176 -16.51 -5.78 -15.83
CA ALA A 176 -17.34 -6.90 -16.24
C ALA A 176 -18.09 -6.55 -17.53
N LEU A 177 -18.29 -7.52 -18.40
CA LEU A 177 -18.92 -7.31 -19.71
C LEU A 177 -20.33 -6.66 -19.61
N GLY A 178 -21.08 -7.00 -18.54
CA GLY A 178 -22.41 -6.44 -18.31
C GLY A 178 -22.38 -4.96 -17.90
N ASP A 179 -21.42 -4.56 -17.08
CA ASP A 179 -21.22 -3.17 -16.67
C ASP A 179 -20.77 -2.32 -17.85
N TYR A 180 -19.87 -2.89 -18.62
CA TYR A 180 -19.41 -2.29 -19.87
C TYR A 180 -20.55 -1.99 -20.85
N LYS A 181 -21.50 -2.91 -21.00
CA LYS A 181 -22.67 -2.70 -21.86
C LYS A 181 -23.60 -1.60 -21.33
N LYS A 182 -23.75 -1.46 -20.02
CA LYS A 182 -24.65 -0.46 -19.39
C LYS A 182 -24.09 0.97 -19.45
N GLU A 183 -22.81 1.15 -19.23
CA GLU A 183 -22.19 2.49 -19.30
C GLU A 183 -22.03 2.99 -20.73
N VAL A 184 -22.14 2.09 -21.68
CA VAL A 184 -21.96 2.31 -23.11
C VAL A 184 -23.27 2.42 -23.90
N THR A 185 -24.40 2.24 -23.25
CA THR A 185 -25.72 2.39 -23.93
C THR A 185 -26.00 3.77 -24.50
N GLY A 186 -25.10 4.74 -24.30
CA GLY A 186 -25.09 5.99 -25.05
C GLY A 186 -24.28 5.96 -26.34
N GLY A 187 -23.60 4.86 -26.73
CA GLY A 187 -22.74 4.94 -27.89
C GLY A 187 -22.23 3.63 -28.48
N ILE A 188 -22.50 3.47 -29.75
CA ILE A 188 -21.88 2.59 -30.73
C ILE A 188 -20.33 2.60 -30.66
N VAL A 189 -19.73 3.62 -30.04
CA VAL A 189 -18.29 3.90 -30.01
C VAL A 189 -17.50 2.83 -29.24
N TYR A 190 -18.01 2.27 -28.17
CA TYR A 190 -17.26 1.37 -27.31
C TYR A 190 -17.17 -0.07 -27.82
N SER A 191 -18.20 -0.57 -28.49
CA SER A 191 -18.10 -1.88 -29.17
C SER A 191 -17.02 -1.86 -30.24
N HIS A 192 -16.78 -0.71 -30.84
CA HIS A 192 -15.74 -0.48 -31.85
C HIS A 192 -14.33 -0.40 -31.24
N LEU A 193 -14.18 0.25 -30.08
CA LEU A 193 -12.91 0.32 -29.34
C LEU A 193 -12.50 -1.05 -28.76
N CYS A 194 -13.42 -1.85 -28.27
CA CYS A 194 -13.13 -3.21 -27.83
C CYS A 194 -12.76 -4.16 -28.95
N LYS A 195 -13.36 -4.00 -30.13
CA LYS A 195 -12.95 -4.76 -31.32
C LYS A 195 -11.55 -4.36 -31.79
N LYS A 196 -11.18 -3.07 -31.69
CA LYS A 196 -9.82 -2.60 -31.97
C LYS A 196 -8.79 -3.09 -30.94
N ALA A 197 -9.10 -3.03 -29.65
CA ALA A 197 -8.22 -3.53 -28.60
C ALA A 197 -7.94 -5.04 -28.73
N ARG A 198 -8.94 -5.84 -29.09
CA ARG A 198 -8.75 -7.28 -29.37
C ARG A 198 -7.88 -7.57 -30.59
N LYS A 199 -7.85 -6.67 -31.59
CA LYS A 199 -7.00 -6.81 -32.78
C LYS A 199 -5.55 -6.36 -32.56
N GLY A 200 -5.30 -5.50 -31.58
CA GLY A 200 -3.96 -5.04 -31.21
C GLY A 200 -3.19 -5.94 -30.25
N LEU A 201 -3.82 -7.02 -29.76
CA LEU A 201 -3.23 -8.00 -28.82
C LEU A 201 -2.85 -9.33 -29.51
N ARG A 202 -2.57 -9.30 -30.82
CA ARG A 202 -1.96 -10.42 -31.52
C ARG A 202 -0.52 -10.10 -31.88
#